data_c3154c226633f7e7f185cb362a028c13
#
_entry.id   c3154c226633f7e7f185cb362a028c13
#
_cell.length_a   1.000
_cell.length_b   1.000
_cell.length_c   1.000
_cell.angle_alpha   90.00
_cell.angle_beta   90.00
_cell.angle_gamma   90.00
#
_symmetry.space_group_name_H-M   'P 1'
#
loop_
_entity.id
_entity.type
_entity.pdbx_description
1 polymer ?
#
loop_
_entity_poly.entity_id
_entity_poly.type
_entity_poly.pdbx_seq_one_letter_code
_entity_poly.pdbx_strand_id
1 'polypeptide(L)'
;KIAFNLGVSGNAFKEMVKFVSALYKAYEATDSSMFEINPVLKTSDDKVIAVDAKVNLDENGLFRHPDYAAMRDVTEEDPMEVEASASNLNFVNLDGNVGCMVNGAGLAMATMDIIKLAGVSLQTS
;
A
#
# COMPACT_ATOMS: atom_id res chain seq x y z
N LYS A 1 18.16 -5.04 -17.02
CA LYS A 1 17.44 -6.33 -17.16
C LYS A 1 15.93 -6.11 -17.27
N ILE A 2 15.26 -5.35 -16.38
CA ILE A 2 13.81 -5.07 -16.41
C ILE A 2 13.40 -4.47 -17.78
N ALA A 3 14.01 -3.36 -18.19
CA ALA A 3 13.68 -2.69 -19.45
C ALA A 3 13.88 -3.62 -20.69
N PHE A 4 14.90 -4.46 -20.65
CA PHE A 4 15.14 -5.45 -21.70
C PHE A 4 14.03 -6.51 -21.74
N ASN A 5 13.63 -7.03 -20.60
CA ASN A 5 12.57 -8.05 -20.52
C ASN A 5 11.20 -7.51 -20.94
N LEU A 6 10.98 -6.20 -20.77
CA LEU A 6 9.77 -5.52 -21.25
C LEU A 6 9.77 -5.24 -22.76
N GLY A 7 10.83 -5.61 -23.48
CA GLY A 7 10.94 -5.41 -24.92
C GLY A 7 11.11 -3.94 -25.35
N VAL A 8 11.50 -3.07 -24.42
CA VAL A 8 11.70 -1.64 -24.71
C VAL A 8 13.08 -1.44 -25.34
N SER A 9 13.16 -0.61 -26.37
CA SER A 9 14.39 -0.33 -27.12
C SER A 9 14.61 1.17 -27.34
N GLY A 10 15.77 1.54 -27.89
CA GLY A 10 16.09 2.93 -28.25
C GLY A 10 16.12 3.86 -27.05
N ASN A 11 15.58 5.07 -27.20
CA ASN A 11 15.53 6.06 -26.14
C ASN A 11 14.60 5.63 -24.99
N ALA A 12 13.49 4.96 -25.31
CA ALA A 12 12.57 4.43 -24.30
C ALA A 12 13.24 3.43 -23.35
N PHE A 13 14.26 2.69 -23.79
CA PHE A 13 15.06 1.83 -22.91
C PHE A 13 15.80 2.64 -21.86
N LYS A 14 16.44 3.74 -22.25
CA LYS A 14 17.17 4.63 -21.31
C LYS A 14 16.21 5.29 -20.34
N GLU A 15 15.07 5.76 -20.85
CA GLU A 15 14.02 6.36 -20.03
C GLU A 15 13.44 5.36 -19.02
N MET A 16 13.20 4.12 -19.42
CA MET A 16 12.72 3.05 -18.53
C MET A 16 13.73 2.74 -17.42
N VAL A 17 15.02 2.72 -17.72
CA VAL A 17 16.07 2.52 -16.70
C VAL A 17 16.06 3.65 -15.68
N LYS A 18 15.95 4.91 -16.14
CA LYS A 18 15.85 6.09 -15.26
C LYS A 18 14.57 6.02 -14.42
N PHE A 19 13.43 5.67 -15.05
CA PHE A 19 12.15 5.56 -14.39
C PHE A 19 12.17 4.55 -13.24
N VAL A 20 12.64 3.33 -13.49
CA VAL A 20 12.74 2.28 -12.46
C VAL A 20 13.70 2.68 -11.34
N SER A 21 14.81 3.33 -11.67
CA SER A 21 15.76 3.82 -10.67
C SER A 21 15.17 4.94 -9.81
N ALA A 22 14.40 5.85 -10.43
CA ALA A 22 13.70 6.93 -9.72
C ALA A 22 12.58 6.38 -8.81
N LEU A 23 11.82 5.39 -9.30
CA LEU A 23 10.78 4.71 -8.54
C LEU A 23 11.35 4.04 -7.28
N TYR A 24 12.46 3.33 -7.41
CA TYR A 24 13.13 2.70 -6.26
C TYR A 24 13.60 3.74 -5.24
N LYS A 25 14.23 4.83 -5.70
CA LYS A 25 14.66 5.91 -4.83
C LYS A 25 13.49 6.60 -4.11
N ALA A 26 12.38 6.81 -4.83
CA ALA A 26 11.17 7.37 -4.23
C ALA A 26 10.60 6.43 -3.15
N TYR A 27 10.52 5.13 -3.45
CA TYR A 27 10.07 4.11 -2.50
C TYR A 27 10.87 4.14 -1.19
N GLU A 28 12.20 4.16 -1.28
CA GLU A 28 13.06 4.22 -0.08
C GLU A 28 12.97 5.57 0.64
N ALA A 29 13.00 6.68 -0.12
CA ALA A 29 13.03 8.02 0.47
C ALA A 29 11.72 8.41 1.18
N THR A 30 10.60 7.81 0.81
CA THR A 30 9.28 8.08 1.39
C THR A 30 8.89 7.09 2.48
N ASP A 31 9.73 6.11 2.80
CA ASP A 31 9.37 5.00 3.67
C ASP A 31 8.04 4.33 3.27
N SER A 32 7.89 4.08 1.98
CA SER A 32 6.68 3.45 1.46
C SER A 32 6.70 1.94 1.70
N SER A 33 5.57 1.37 2.09
CA SER A 33 5.35 -0.08 2.13
C SER A 33 4.94 -0.65 0.77
N MET A 34 4.32 0.18 -0.07
CA MET A 34 3.95 -0.14 -1.44
C MET A 34 4.03 1.12 -2.32
N PHE A 35 4.53 0.92 -3.54
CA PHE A 35 4.54 1.96 -4.56
C PHE A 35 4.19 1.33 -5.91
N GLU A 36 2.98 1.56 -6.39
CA GLU A 36 2.47 1.03 -7.65
C GLU A 36 2.29 2.15 -8.66
N ILE A 37 2.82 1.96 -9.85
CA ILE A 37 2.57 2.83 -11.01
C ILE A 37 1.81 2.01 -12.05
N ASN A 38 0.57 2.36 -12.30
CA ASN A 38 -0.28 1.63 -13.24
C ASN A 38 -1.36 2.55 -13.83
N PRO A 39 -1.33 2.79 -15.16
CA PRO A 39 -0.35 2.27 -16.11
C PRO A 39 0.94 3.10 -16.21
N VAL A 40 1.99 2.43 -16.69
CA VAL A 40 3.19 3.08 -17.23
C VAL A 40 3.08 3.04 -18.73
N LEU A 41 3.23 4.18 -19.40
CA LEU A 41 3.10 4.29 -20.84
C LEU A 41 4.42 4.63 -21.52
N LYS A 42 4.66 4.00 -22.66
CA LYS A 42 5.65 4.45 -23.65
C LYS A 42 4.94 5.34 -24.67
N THR A 43 5.44 6.54 -24.84
CA THR A 43 4.91 7.51 -25.82
C THR A 43 5.50 7.30 -27.21
N SER A 44 4.89 7.92 -28.22
CA SER A 44 5.38 7.87 -29.61
C SER A 44 6.75 8.54 -29.80
N ASP A 45 7.13 9.47 -28.93
CA ASP A 45 8.43 10.13 -28.89
C ASP A 45 9.43 9.44 -27.95
N ASP A 46 9.20 8.16 -27.66
CA ASP A 46 10.08 7.28 -26.87
C ASP A 46 10.35 7.76 -25.42
N LYS A 47 9.39 8.44 -24.82
CA LYS A 47 9.40 8.73 -23.37
C LYS A 47 8.66 7.66 -22.59
N VAL A 48 8.94 7.60 -21.30
CA VAL A 48 8.22 6.75 -20.33
C VAL A 48 7.50 7.66 -19.35
N ILE A 49 6.19 7.46 -19.22
CA ILE A 49 5.32 8.31 -18.41
C ILE A 49 4.55 7.45 -17.39
N ALA A 50 4.55 7.89 -16.13
CA ALA A 50 3.61 7.42 -15.12
C ALA A 50 2.27 8.14 -15.33
N VAL A 51 1.18 7.38 -15.43
CA VAL A 51 -0.17 7.95 -15.60
C VAL A 51 -0.86 8.08 -14.26
N ASP A 52 -0.74 7.05 -13.44
CA ASP A 52 -1.29 7.03 -12.09
C ASP A 52 -0.32 6.36 -11.12
N ALA A 53 -0.42 6.73 -9.86
CA ALA A 53 0.42 6.20 -8.79
C ALA A 53 -0.42 5.90 -7.55
N LYS A 54 -0.22 4.71 -6.99
CA LYS A 54 -0.75 4.33 -5.70
C LYS A 54 0.41 4.11 -4.74
N VAL A 55 0.38 4.83 -3.63
CA VAL A 55 1.46 4.82 -2.65
C VAL A 55 0.88 4.54 -1.27
N ASN A 56 1.40 3.52 -0.59
CA ASN A 56 1.14 3.29 0.81
C ASN A 56 2.40 3.65 1.60
N LEU A 57 2.27 4.55 2.54
CA LEU A 57 3.35 4.94 3.44
C LEU A 57 3.39 3.96 4.62
N ASP A 58 4.59 3.64 5.09
CA ASP A 58 4.75 2.86 6.32
C ASP A 58 4.48 3.77 7.52
N GLU A 59 3.43 3.50 8.28
CA GLU A 59 3.07 4.28 9.46
C GLU A 59 4.20 4.30 10.51
N ASN A 60 4.98 3.22 10.60
CA ASN A 60 6.15 3.17 11.47
C ASN A 60 7.27 4.13 11.05
N GLY A 61 7.26 4.59 9.81
CA GLY A 61 8.20 5.56 9.25
C GLY A 61 7.73 7.01 9.31
N LEU A 62 6.45 7.27 9.57
CA LEU A 62 5.85 8.62 9.50
C LEU A 62 6.48 9.63 10.45
N PHE A 63 7.08 9.20 11.55
CA PHE A 63 7.80 10.11 12.46
C PHE A 63 8.98 10.85 11.80
N ARG A 64 9.51 10.31 10.68
CA ARG A 64 10.53 10.95 9.84
C ARG A 64 9.96 11.91 8.81
N HIS A 65 8.65 11.86 8.58
CA HIS A 65 7.93 12.60 7.53
C HIS A 65 6.72 13.34 8.11
N PRO A 66 6.94 14.39 8.95
CA PRO A 66 5.82 15.12 9.57
C PRO A 66 4.93 15.85 8.55
N ASP A 67 5.48 16.19 7.38
CA ASP A 67 4.74 16.72 6.24
C ASP A 67 3.75 15.70 5.66
N TYR A 68 4.11 14.43 5.57
CA TYR A 68 3.22 13.37 5.10
C TYR A 68 2.12 13.07 6.14
N ALA A 69 2.48 13.05 7.42
CA ALA A 69 1.49 12.90 8.49
C ALA A 69 0.43 14.01 8.46
N ALA A 70 0.83 15.23 8.11
CA ALA A 70 -0.09 16.37 7.98
C ALA A 70 -1.01 16.29 6.75
N MET A 71 -0.68 15.45 5.75
CA MET A 71 -1.51 15.24 4.55
C MET A 71 -2.62 14.22 4.76
N ARG A 72 -2.68 13.56 5.92
CA ARG A 72 -3.72 12.59 6.24
C ARG A 72 -5.10 13.25 6.17
N ASP A 73 -5.99 12.68 5.37
CA ASP A 73 -7.38 13.09 5.26
C ASP A 73 -8.29 12.03 5.89
N VAL A 74 -8.69 12.26 7.14
CA VAL A 74 -9.56 11.35 7.90
C VAL A 74 -10.97 11.24 7.31
N THR A 75 -11.36 12.14 6.39
CA THR A 75 -12.68 12.08 5.76
C THR A 75 -12.77 10.99 4.69
N GLU A 76 -11.63 10.54 4.18
CA GLU A 76 -11.51 9.45 3.21
C GLU A 76 -11.33 8.07 3.88
N GLU A 77 -11.14 8.04 5.20
CA GLU A 77 -10.93 6.81 5.96
C GLU A 77 -12.25 6.26 6.51
N ASP A 78 -12.26 4.95 6.85
CA ASP A 78 -13.39 4.35 7.56
C ASP A 78 -13.53 5.01 8.94
N PRO A 79 -14.69 5.56 9.30
CA PRO A 79 -14.89 6.24 10.59
C PRO A 79 -14.58 5.35 11.79
N MET A 80 -14.81 4.04 11.71
CA MET A 80 -14.53 3.09 12.78
C MET A 80 -13.02 2.85 12.92
N GLU A 81 -12.28 2.83 11.82
CA GLU A 81 -10.81 2.76 11.83
C GLU A 81 -10.21 4.03 12.44
N VAL A 82 -10.76 5.20 12.11
CA VAL A 82 -10.35 6.48 12.70
C VAL A 82 -10.59 6.50 14.22
N GLU A 83 -11.75 6.06 14.68
CA GLU A 83 -12.09 5.98 16.10
C GLU A 83 -11.18 5.01 16.86
N ALA A 84 -10.95 3.82 16.30
CA ALA A 84 -10.04 2.82 16.86
C ALA A 84 -8.60 3.35 16.96
N SER A 85 -8.12 3.99 15.91
CA SER A 85 -6.81 4.61 15.83
C SER A 85 -6.57 5.66 16.93
N ALA A 86 -7.60 6.44 17.27
CA ALA A 86 -7.53 7.41 18.36
C ALA A 86 -7.25 6.74 19.74
N SER A 87 -7.58 5.45 19.86
CA SER A 87 -7.33 4.62 21.05
C SER A 87 -6.10 3.72 20.93
N ASN A 88 -5.27 3.92 19.91
CA ASN A 88 -4.13 3.05 19.55
C ASN A 88 -4.55 1.58 19.30
N LEU A 89 -5.73 1.36 18.76
CA LEU A 89 -6.24 0.06 18.35
C LEU A 89 -6.16 -0.06 16.82
N ASN A 90 -5.84 -1.25 16.35
CA ASN A 90 -5.99 -1.60 14.94
C ASN A 90 -7.37 -2.24 14.74
N PHE A 91 -8.15 -1.66 13.85
CA PHE A 91 -9.46 -2.16 13.48
C PHE A 91 -9.48 -2.53 11.99
N VAL A 92 -10.08 -3.65 11.65
CA VAL A 92 -10.29 -4.08 10.27
C VAL A 92 -11.73 -4.54 10.12
N ASN A 93 -12.47 -3.88 9.26
CA ASN A 93 -13.84 -4.27 8.94
C ASN A 93 -13.86 -5.35 7.86
N LEU A 94 -14.49 -6.49 8.14
CA LEU A 94 -14.63 -7.61 7.22
C LEU A 94 -16.11 -7.99 7.11
N ASP A 95 -16.52 -8.50 5.95
CA ASP A 95 -17.87 -8.99 5.72
C ASP A 95 -18.07 -10.36 6.39
N GLY A 96 -18.70 -10.37 7.55
CA GLY A 96 -18.95 -11.61 8.28
C GLY A 96 -19.92 -11.42 9.44
N ASN A 97 -20.04 -12.42 10.30
CA ASN A 97 -20.96 -12.44 11.44
C ASN A 97 -20.29 -12.79 12.78
N VAL A 98 -18.97 -12.86 12.81
CA VAL A 98 -18.17 -13.12 14.01
C VAL A 98 -17.13 -12.01 14.20
N GLY A 99 -17.22 -11.31 15.31
CA GLY A 99 -16.22 -10.36 15.76
C GLY A 99 -15.07 -11.06 16.47
N CYS A 100 -13.84 -10.56 16.27
CA CYS A 100 -12.64 -11.07 16.89
C CYS A 100 -11.82 -9.93 17.49
N MET A 101 -11.59 -9.97 18.79
CA MET A 101 -10.70 -9.03 19.48
C MET A 101 -9.56 -9.80 20.13
N VAL A 102 -8.34 -9.48 19.74
CA VAL A 102 -7.14 -10.19 20.17
C VAL A 102 -5.99 -9.23 20.42
N ASN A 103 -5.00 -9.69 21.16
CA ASN A 103 -3.79 -8.93 21.43
C ASN A 103 -2.67 -9.40 20.49
N GLY A 104 -2.37 -8.57 19.48
CA GLY A 104 -1.30 -8.80 18.52
C GLY A 104 -1.72 -9.50 17.23
N ALA A 105 -1.07 -9.09 16.13
CA ALA A 105 -1.39 -9.51 14.76
C ALA A 105 -1.25 -11.02 14.52
N GLY A 106 -0.25 -11.67 15.12
CA GLY A 106 -0.05 -13.11 14.96
C GLY A 106 -1.20 -13.94 15.55
N LEU A 107 -1.72 -13.54 16.72
CA LEU A 107 -2.88 -14.17 17.33
C LEU A 107 -4.15 -13.88 16.52
N ALA A 108 -4.29 -12.67 15.99
CA ALA A 108 -5.40 -12.32 15.10
C ALA A 108 -5.46 -13.25 13.89
N MET A 109 -4.35 -13.42 13.19
CA MET A 109 -4.26 -14.28 12.00
C MET A 109 -4.60 -15.74 12.33
N ALA A 110 -4.01 -16.29 13.40
CA ALA A 110 -4.29 -17.67 13.82
C ALA A 110 -5.76 -17.87 14.21
N THR A 111 -6.37 -16.90 14.89
CA THR A 111 -7.79 -16.93 15.28
C THR A 111 -8.69 -16.87 14.04
N MET A 112 -8.37 -16.00 13.09
CA MET A 112 -9.10 -15.89 11.82
C MET A 112 -9.05 -17.19 11.01
N ASP A 113 -7.90 -17.85 10.97
CA ASP A 113 -7.74 -19.14 10.29
C ASP A 113 -8.64 -20.22 10.91
N ILE A 114 -8.69 -20.31 12.24
CA ILE A 114 -9.53 -21.28 12.95
C ILE A 114 -11.01 -21.00 12.69
N ILE A 115 -11.45 -19.73 12.73
CA ILE A 115 -12.83 -19.34 12.45
C ILE A 115 -13.21 -19.74 11.02
N LYS A 116 -12.34 -19.45 10.07
CA LYS A 116 -12.54 -19.80 8.66
C LYS A 116 -12.62 -21.30 8.44
N LEU A 117 -11.77 -22.08 9.11
CA LEU A 117 -11.80 -23.56 9.06
C LEU A 117 -13.08 -24.13 9.68
N ALA A 118 -13.67 -23.45 10.65
CA ALA A 118 -14.96 -23.81 11.23
C ALA A 118 -16.17 -23.47 10.32
N GLY A 119 -15.93 -22.90 9.13
CA GLY A 119 -16.98 -22.56 8.16
C GLY A 119 -17.80 -21.32 8.55
N VAL A 120 -17.26 -20.46 9.41
CA VAL A 120 -17.91 -19.22 9.85
C VAL A 120 -17.27 -18.03 9.18
N SER A 121 -18.07 -17.01 8.85
CA SER A 121 -17.58 -15.76 8.28
C SER A 121 -17.22 -14.76 9.39
N LEU A 122 -16.03 -14.15 9.27
CA LEU A 122 -15.57 -13.13 10.17
C LEU A 122 -16.28 -11.80 9.88
N GLN A 123 -16.84 -11.20 10.93
CA GLN A 123 -17.18 -9.79 10.98
C GLN A 123 -16.34 -9.19 12.10
N THR A 124 -15.72 -8.08 11.88
CA THR A 124 -15.09 -7.33 12.98
C THR A 124 -16.10 -6.32 13.53
N SER A 125 -16.24 -6.33 14.79
CA SER A 125 -16.94 -5.30 15.57
C SER A 125 -15.91 -4.53 16.37
#